data_651256099c1305adac02947485fe51de
#
_entry.id   651256099c1305adac02947485fe51de
#
_cell.length_a   1.000
_cell.length_b   1.000
_cell.length_c   1.000
_cell.angle_alpha   90.00
_cell.angle_beta   90.00
_cell.angle_gamma   90.00
#
_symmetry.space_group_name_H-M   'P 1'
#
loop_
_entity.id
_entity.type
_entity.pdbx_description
1 polymer ?
#
loop_
_entity_poly.entity_id
_entity_poly.type
_entity_poly.pdbx_seq_one_letter_code
_entity_poly.pdbx_strand_id
1 'polypeptide(L)'
;MTATSATTARTALYPGTFDPLTFGHLDVMAQGGALFDRIVVAIGVHHGKKPWLSFDERAAVIRDACAGLGASCGFEVAGFDGLVVEAARQHGACAILRGLRDSADFDYEMQMAGMNGTLAPDIRTIFLPASPGLRHVSGTFVRQIAALGGDVSAFAPAAAVAALERAVKRRGNT
;
A
#
# COMPACT_ATOMS: atom_id res chain seq x y z
N MET A 1 -3.19 41.31 15.21
CA MET A 1 -4.02 40.36 14.45
C MET A 1 -3.10 39.23 13.96
N THR A 2 -2.99 38.17 14.74
CA THR A 2 -2.19 36.99 14.38
C THR A 2 -3.01 36.13 13.41
N ALA A 3 -2.59 36.12 12.14
CA ALA A 3 -3.16 35.21 11.16
C ALA A 3 -2.85 33.77 11.58
N THR A 4 -3.86 33.05 12.03
CA THR A 4 -3.78 31.60 12.23
C THR A 4 -3.66 30.98 10.84
N SER A 5 -2.43 30.67 10.43
CA SER A 5 -2.19 29.87 9.23
C SER A 5 -2.87 28.51 9.44
N ALA A 6 -3.95 28.25 8.73
CA ALA A 6 -4.54 26.92 8.68
C ALA A 6 -3.47 25.99 8.11
N THR A 7 -2.88 25.16 8.96
CA THR A 7 -1.93 24.14 8.51
C THR A 7 -2.69 23.16 7.61
N THR A 8 -2.43 23.23 6.31
CA THR A 8 -3.03 22.30 5.35
C THR A 8 -2.61 20.88 5.73
N ALA A 9 -3.56 19.97 5.92
CA ALA A 9 -3.30 18.58 6.28
C ALA A 9 -2.33 17.93 5.27
N ARG A 10 -1.24 17.38 5.79
CA ARG A 10 -0.22 16.70 4.96
C ARG A 10 -0.75 15.34 4.53
N THR A 11 -1.04 15.21 3.25
CA THR A 11 -1.55 13.97 2.66
C THR A 11 -0.43 13.24 1.92
N ALA A 12 -0.33 11.93 2.12
CA ALA A 12 0.50 11.05 1.32
C ALA A 12 -0.34 10.04 0.54
N LEU A 13 0.13 9.64 -0.64
CA LEU A 13 -0.40 8.51 -1.40
C LEU A 13 0.48 7.29 -1.12
N TYR A 14 -0.12 6.16 -0.76
CA TYR A 14 0.55 4.87 -0.67
C TYR A 14 0.04 3.92 -1.74
N PRO A 15 0.70 3.86 -2.91
CA PRO A 15 0.26 3.03 -4.02
C PRO A 15 0.76 1.59 -3.90
N GLY A 16 -0.09 0.65 -4.26
CA GLY A 16 0.26 -0.77 -4.29
C GLY A 16 -0.81 -1.64 -4.92
N THR A 17 -0.52 -2.90 -5.11
CA THR A 17 -1.51 -3.88 -5.56
C THR A 17 -2.34 -4.44 -4.40
N PHE A 18 -1.73 -4.59 -3.22
CA PHE A 18 -2.34 -5.13 -2.00
C PHE A 18 -3.08 -6.47 -2.24
N ASP A 19 -2.44 -7.34 -2.97
CA ASP A 19 -3.00 -8.61 -3.44
C ASP A 19 -2.18 -9.83 -2.94
N PRO A 20 -2.29 -10.19 -1.63
CA PRO A 20 -3.06 -9.56 -0.58
C PRO A 20 -2.32 -8.43 0.16
N LEU A 21 -3.05 -7.73 1.05
CA LEU A 21 -2.45 -6.91 2.10
C LEU A 21 -1.60 -7.80 3.02
N THR A 22 -0.41 -7.31 3.40
CA THR A 22 0.53 -8.03 4.29
C THR A 22 0.92 -7.17 5.49
N PHE A 23 1.54 -7.79 6.51
CA PHE A 23 2.09 -7.02 7.64
C PHE A 23 3.19 -6.04 7.21
N GLY A 24 3.93 -6.31 6.12
CA GLY A 24 4.86 -5.33 5.54
C GLY A 24 4.17 -4.08 5.01
N HIS A 25 2.98 -4.21 4.42
CA HIS A 25 2.19 -3.05 4.02
C HIS A 25 1.68 -2.26 5.22
N LEU A 26 1.21 -2.94 6.28
CA LEU A 26 0.74 -2.29 7.50
C LEU A 26 1.87 -1.56 8.24
N ASP A 27 3.07 -2.10 8.22
CA ASP A 27 4.27 -1.46 8.78
C ASP A 27 4.54 -0.11 8.11
N VAL A 28 4.51 -0.06 6.78
CA VAL A 28 4.65 1.20 6.02
C VAL A 28 3.53 2.18 6.35
N MET A 29 2.28 1.70 6.47
CA MET A 29 1.14 2.54 6.83
C MET A 29 1.27 3.10 8.24
N ALA A 30 1.72 2.31 9.21
CA ALA A 30 1.94 2.75 10.59
C ALA A 30 3.07 3.78 10.66
N GLN A 31 4.21 3.55 10.00
CA GLN A 31 5.31 4.51 9.94
C GLN A 31 4.89 5.81 9.23
N GLY A 32 4.18 5.70 8.11
CA GLY A 32 3.65 6.86 7.38
C GLY A 32 2.65 7.65 8.20
N GLY A 33 1.81 6.99 9.00
CA GLY A 33 0.83 7.62 9.90
C GLY A 33 1.44 8.48 11.00
N ALA A 34 2.72 8.27 11.32
CA ALA A 34 3.47 9.15 12.23
C ALA A 34 3.99 10.42 11.53
N LEU A 35 3.99 10.47 10.19
CA LEU A 35 4.55 11.57 9.40
C LEU A 35 3.49 12.42 8.71
N PHE A 36 2.31 11.86 8.46
CA PHE A 36 1.23 12.46 7.66
C PHE A 36 -0.08 12.48 8.44
N ASP A 37 -0.89 13.49 8.17
CA ASP A 37 -2.22 13.64 8.79
C ASP A 37 -3.26 12.74 8.06
N ARG A 38 -3.01 12.41 6.78
CA ARG A 38 -3.84 11.55 5.95
C ARG A 38 -2.98 10.70 5.01
N ILE A 39 -3.34 9.42 4.87
CA ILE A 39 -2.76 8.50 3.89
C ILE A 39 -3.87 7.95 3.00
N VAL A 40 -3.74 8.17 1.69
CA VAL A 40 -4.59 7.53 0.68
C VAL A 40 -3.91 6.25 0.23
N VAL A 41 -4.47 5.10 0.61
CA VAL A 41 -4.01 3.78 0.18
C VAL A 41 -4.59 3.52 -1.20
N ALA A 42 -3.76 3.66 -2.22
CA ALA A 42 -4.18 3.65 -3.62
C ALA A 42 -3.95 2.26 -4.25
N ILE A 43 -5.04 1.56 -4.54
CA ILE A 43 -5.01 0.23 -5.16
C ILE A 43 -4.85 0.39 -6.66
N GLY A 44 -3.75 -0.10 -7.23
CA GLY A 44 -3.54 -0.12 -8.68
C GLY A 44 -4.50 -1.08 -9.38
N VAL A 45 -5.22 -0.56 -10.40
CA VAL A 45 -6.12 -1.33 -11.26
C VAL A 45 -5.45 -1.46 -12.62
N HIS A 46 -4.83 -2.60 -12.91
CA HIS A 46 -4.18 -2.85 -14.19
C HIS A 46 -5.02 -3.81 -15.05
N HIS A 47 -5.47 -3.34 -16.19
CA HIS A 47 -6.32 -4.12 -17.11
C HIS A 47 -5.64 -5.39 -17.69
N GLY A 48 -4.31 -5.51 -17.60
CA GLY A 48 -3.55 -6.66 -18.12
C GLY A 48 -3.18 -7.73 -17.09
N LYS A 49 -3.37 -7.52 -15.80
CA LYS A 49 -3.05 -8.50 -14.74
C LYS A 49 -4.34 -8.98 -14.08
N LYS A 50 -4.51 -10.32 -13.97
CA LYS A 50 -5.60 -10.90 -13.18
C LYS A 50 -5.15 -11.00 -11.72
N PRO A 51 -5.57 -10.10 -10.82
CA PRO A 51 -5.27 -10.20 -9.40
C PRO A 51 -5.96 -11.44 -8.80
N TRP A 52 -5.50 -11.88 -7.63
CA TRP A 52 -6.14 -12.97 -6.90
C TRP A 52 -7.39 -12.52 -6.17
N LEU A 53 -7.34 -11.31 -5.62
CA LEU A 53 -8.45 -10.66 -4.95
C LEU A 53 -9.03 -9.56 -5.84
N SER A 54 -10.36 -9.46 -5.90
CA SER A 54 -11.03 -8.35 -6.57
C SER A 54 -10.66 -7.01 -5.94
N PHE A 55 -10.96 -5.91 -6.61
CA PHE A 55 -10.77 -4.57 -6.03
C PHE A 55 -11.52 -4.43 -4.71
N ASP A 56 -12.78 -4.85 -4.66
CA ASP A 56 -13.62 -4.73 -3.46
C ASP A 56 -13.10 -5.58 -2.29
N GLU A 57 -12.61 -6.80 -2.57
CA GLU A 57 -11.99 -7.64 -1.53
C GLU A 57 -10.74 -6.98 -0.95
N ARG A 58 -9.87 -6.42 -1.80
CA ARG A 58 -8.66 -5.71 -1.35
C ARG A 58 -9.01 -4.46 -0.55
N ALA A 59 -9.96 -3.66 -1.05
CA ALA A 59 -10.41 -2.45 -0.38
C ALA A 59 -11.05 -2.73 0.99
N ALA A 60 -11.87 -3.78 1.09
CA ALA A 60 -12.48 -4.19 2.36
C ALA A 60 -11.42 -4.61 3.39
N VAL A 61 -10.45 -5.44 2.97
CA VAL A 61 -9.33 -5.88 3.83
C VAL A 61 -8.50 -4.69 4.31
N ILE A 62 -8.21 -3.72 3.44
CA ILE A 62 -7.43 -2.53 3.82
C ILE A 62 -8.21 -1.67 4.83
N ARG A 63 -9.51 -1.43 4.60
CA ARG A 63 -10.33 -0.63 5.53
C ARG A 63 -10.41 -1.27 6.92
N ASP A 64 -10.61 -2.59 6.96
CA ASP A 64 -10.63 -3.36 8.22
C ASP A 64 -9.30 -3.21 8.97
N ALA A 65 -8.18 -3.39 8.28
CA ALA A 65 -6.85 -3.27 8.87
C ALA A 65 -6.52 -1.84 9.33
N CYS A 66 -6.94 -0.82 8.57
CA CYS A 66 -6.73 0.59 8.94
C CYS A 66 -7.46 0.98 10.24
N ALA A 67 -8.61 0.37 10.52
CA ALA A 67 -9.33 0.63 11.77
C ALA A 67 -8.50 0.30 13.03
N GLY A 68 -7.50 -0.57 12.91
CA GLY A 68 -6.57 -0.95 13.98
C GLY A 68 -5.31 -0.08 14.09
N LEU A 69 -5.05 0.82 13.14
CA LEU A 69 -3.79 1.60 13.08
C LEU A 69 -3.78 2.88 13.95
N GLY A 70 -4.84 3.14 14.71
CA GLY A 70 -4.92 4.32 15.59
C GLY A 70 -5.52 5.56 14.92
N ALA A 71 -5.95 6.53 15.75
CA ALA A 71 -6.74 7.69 15.32
C ALA A 71 -5.91 8.92 14.93
N SER A 72 -4.58 8.87 14.96
CA SER A 72 -3.71 10.04 14.71
C SER A 72 -3.57 10.38 13.22
N CYS A 73 -3.84 9.43 12.32
CA CYS A 73 -3.78 9.61 10.88
C CYS A 73 -5.08 9.11 10.24
N GLY A 74 -5.66 9.90 9.33
CA GLY A 74 -6.80 9.46 8.52
C GLY A 74 -6.34 8.50 7.41
N PHE A 75 -7.04 7.36 7.26
CA PHE A 75 -6.80 6.44 6.14
C PHE A 75 -7.99 6.44 5.18
N GLU A 76 -7.70 6.60 3.90
CA GLU A 76 -8.66 6.52 2.81
C GLU A 76 -8.23 5.43 1.84
N VAL A 77 -9.18 4.69 1.25
CA VAL A 77 -8.88 3.68 0.23
C VAL A 77 -9.47 4.11 -1.09
N ALA A 78 -8.62 4.22 -2.11
CA ALA A 78 -8.98 4.61 -3.45
C ALA A 78 -8.42 3.64 -4.49
N GLY A 79 -9.04 3.60 -5.67
CA GLY A 79 -8.49 2.93 -6.85
C GLY A 79 -7.81 3.93 -7.77
N PHE A 80 -6.79 3.50 -8.51
CA PHE A 80 -6.23 4.30 -9.59
C PHE A 80 -5.81 3.40 -10.77
N ASP A 81 -5.96 3.95 -11.95
CA ASP A 81 -5.37 3.47 -13.20
C ASP A 81 -4.51 4.59 -13.80
N GLY A 82 -3.46 4.26 -14.52
CA GLY A 82 -2.53 5.25 -15.07
C GLY A 82 -1.37 5.64 -14.14
N LEU A 83 -0.94 6.90 -14.21
CA LEU A 83 0.27 7.36 -13.52
C LEU A 83 0.03 7.61 -12.03
N VAL A 84 0.94 7.11 -11.20
CA VAL A 84 0.88 7.29 -9.74
C VAL A 84 0.94 8.77 -9.33
N VAL A 85 1.65 9.60 -10.07
CA VAL A 85 1.74 11.05 -9.81
C VAL A 85 0.43 11.76 -10.08
N GLU A 86 -0.36 11.33 -11.07
CA GLU A 86 -1.69 11.86 -11.32
C GLU A 86 -2.66 11.46 -10.20
N ALA A 87 -2.60 10.20 -9.75
CA ALA A 87 -3.36 9.76 -8.59
C ALA A 87 -3.01 10.59 -7.34
N ALA A 88 -1.73 10.88 -7.13
CA ALA A 88 -1.29 11.72 -6.01
C ALA A 88 -1.89 13.14 -6.10
N ARG A 89 -1.89 13.77 -7.28
CA ARG A 89 -2.51 15.08 -7.49
C ARG A 89 -4.02 15.06 -7.26
N GLN A 90 -4.73 14.06 -7.77
CA GLN A 90 -6.18 13.91 -7.61
C GLN A 90 -6.60 13.86 -6.13
N HIS A 91 -5.76 13.26 -5.28
CA HIS A 91 -6.02 13.15 -3.85
C HIS A 91 -5.37 14.26 -3.02
N GLY A 92 -4.73 15.26 -3.65
CA GLY A 92 -4.03 16.34 -2.94
C GLY A 92 -2.83 15.87 -2.12
N ALA A 93 -2.20 14.76 -2.53
CA ALA A 93 -1.03 14.23 -1.85
C ALA A 93 0.23 15.01 -2.23
N CYS A 94 1.02 15.41 -1.24
CA CYS A 94 2.34 16.04 -1.43
C CYS A 94 3.49 15.03 -1.48
N ALA A 95 3.20 13.77 -1.14
CA ALA A 95 4.20 12.70 -1.14
C ALA A 95 3.61 11.36 -1.60
N ILE A 96 4.48 10.51 -2.17
CA ILE A 96 4.23 9.10 -2.47
C ILE A 96 5.08 8.28 -1.49
N LEU A 97 4.44 7.39 -0.73
CA LEU A 97 5.12 6.48 0.20
C LEU A 97 5.53 5.19 -0.52
N ARG A 98 6.76 4.75 -0.26
CA ARG A 98 7.28 3.47 -0.76
C ARG A 98 8.01 2.73 0.36
N GLY A 99 7.66 1.46 0.57
CA GLY A 99 8.39 0.58 1.49
C GLY A 99 9.62 -0.02 0.82
N LEU A 100 10.72 -0.08 1.57
CA LEU A 100 11.97 -0.71 1.12
C LEU A 100 12.32 -1.90 2.01
N ARG A 101 12.52 -3.06 1.42
CA ARG A 101 12.87 -4.30 2.13
C ARG A 101 14.35 -4.62 2.02
N ASP A 102 14.92 -4.39 0.84
CA ASP A 102 16.29 -4.73 0.48
C ASP A 102 16.88 -3.78 -0.57
N SER A 103 18.11 -4.03 -0.98
CA SER A 103 18.83 -3.22 -1.98
C SER A 103 18.23 -3.32 -3.38
N ALA A 104 17.65 -4.47 -3.76
CA ALA A 104 17.03 -4.64 -5.06
C ALA A 104 15.73 -3.83 -5.19
N ASP A 105 14.93 -3.78 -4.13
CA ASP A 105 13.79 -2.87 -4.04
C ASP A 105 14.26 -1.41 -4.19
N PHE A 106 15.34 -1.04 -3.49
CA PHE A 106 15.86 0.32 -3.49
C PHE A 106 16.27 0.79 -4.89
N ASP A 107 17.02 -0.01 -5.62
CA ASP A 107 17.47 0.35 -6.97
C ASP A 107 16.29 0.60 -7.94
N TYR A 108 15.27 -0.26 -7.88
CA TYR A 108 14.06 -0.09 -8.67
C TYR A 108 13.26 1.16 -8.25
N GLU A 109 13.06 1.34 -6.98
CA GLU A 109 12.28 2.46 -6.43
C GLU A 109 12.97 3.81 -6.67
N MET A 110 14.32 3.86 -6.66
CA MET A 110 15.07 5.07 -7.00
C MET A 110 14.88 5.48 -8.46
N GLN A 111 14.86 4.53 -9.40
CA GLN A 111 14.56 4.81 -10.79
C GLN A 111 13.13 5.37 -10.96
N MET A 112 12.14 4.72 -10.32
CA MET A 112 10.76 5.20 -10.34
C MET A 112 10.61 6.58 -9.71
N ALA A 113 11.30 6.86 -8.59
CA ALA A 113 11.27 8.16 -7.94
C ALA A 113 11.86 9.26 -8.83
N GLY A 114 12.95 8.97 -9.55
CA GLY A 114 13.53 9.88 -10.53
C GLY A 114 12.57 10.24 -11.65
N MET A 115 11.89 9.24 -12.22
CA MET A 115 10.86 9.42 -13.25
C MET A 115 9.67 10.25 -12.72
N ASN A 116 9.15 9.87 -11.55
CA ASN A 116 8.05 10.59 -10.90
C ASN A 116 8.40 12.04 -10.57
N GLY A 117 9.63 12.31 -10.08
CA GLY A 117 10.11 13.65 -9.77
C GLY A 117 10.26 14.53 -11.01
N THR A 118 10.54 13.94 -12.17
CA THR A 118 10.56 14.67 -13.46
C THR A 118 9.14 15.03 -13.92
N LEU A 119 8.19 14.09 -13.77
CA LEU A 119 6.78 14.28 -14.17
C LEU A 119 6.00 15.20 -13.22
N ALA A 120 6.35 15.18 -11.93
CA ALA A 120 5.67 15.92 -10.86
C ALA A 120 6.69 16.43 -9.82
N PRO A 121 7.40 17.54 -10.09
CA PRO A 121 8.43 18.06 -9.18
C PRO A 121 7.89 18.52 -7.82
N ASP A 122 6.60 18.76 -7.73
CA ASP A 122 5.84 19.14 -6.54
C ASP A 122 5.53 17.96 -5.59
N ILE A 123 5.63 16.71 -6.08
CA ILE A 123 5.35 15.50 -5.30
C ILE A 123 6.66 14.79 -4.96
N ARG A 124 6.89 14.50 -3.69
CA ARG A 124 8.11 13.83 -3.22
C ARG A 124 7.87 12.33 -3.02
N THR A 125 8.83 11.49 -3.42
CA THR A 125 8.83 10.09 -3.02
C THR A 125 9.56 9.96 -1.68
N ILE A 126 8.90 9.30 -0.71
CA ILE A 126 9.44 9.04 0.62
C ILE A 126 9.59 7.54 0.79
N PHE A 127 10.81 7.11 1.10
CA PHE A 127 11.14 5.74 1.35
C PHE A 127 11.10 5.42 2.83
N LEU A 128 10.37 4.35 3.19
CA LEU A 128 10.26 3.86 4.55
C LEU A 128 10.88 2.45 4.62
N PRO A 129 11.92 2.26 5.43
CA PRO A 129 12.53 0.93 5.57
C PRO A 129 11.58 -0.01 6.28
N ALA A 130 11.42 -1.22 5.74
CA ALA A 130 10.67 -2.27 6.43
C ALA A 130 11.32 -2.62 7.77
N SER A 131 10.51 -2.79 8.81
CA SER A 131 10.95 -3.28 10.11
C SER A 131 11.71 -4.61 9.97
N PRO A 132 12.78 -4.85 10.75
CA PRO A 132 13.67 -6.01 10.56
C PRO A 132 12.94 -7.35 10.48
N GLY A 133 11.88 -7.54 11.27
CA GLY A 133 11.07 -8.76 11.29
C GLY A 133 10.14 -8.93 10.07
N LEU A 134 10.00 -7.92 9.19
CA LEU A 134 9.06 -7.92 8.06
C LEU A 134 9.73 -7.85 6.69
N ARG A 135 11.06 -7.76 6.62
CA ARG A 135 11.81 -7.61 5.36
C ARG A 135 11.60 -8.78 4.39
N HIS A 136 11.37 -9.97 4.90
CA HIS A 136 11.13 -11.18 4.10
C HIS A 136 9.68 -11.30 3.61
N VAL A 137 8.76 -10.47 4.10
CA VAL A 137 7.34 -10.57 3.77
C VAL A 137 7.07 -9.90 2.43
N SER A 138 6.60 -10.68 1.44
CA SER A 138 6.15 -10.15 0.16
C SER A 138 4.81 -10.75 -0.24
N GLY A 139 3.94 -9.95 -0.86
CA GLY A 139 2.64 -10.43 -1.35
C GLY A 139 2.77 -11.59 -2.35
N THR A 140 3.85 -11.64 -3.13
CA THR A 140 4.12 -12.73 -4.07
C THR A 140 4.38 -14.04 -3.34
N PHE A 141 5.25 -14.06 -2.34
CA PHE A 141 5.53 -15.27 -1.57
C PHE A 141 4.33 -15.71 -0.74
N VAL A 142 3.59 -14.76 -0.15
CA VAL A 142 2.35 -15.06 0.58
C VAL A 142 1.34 -15.78 -0.34
N ARG A 143 1.15 -15.32 -1.59
CA ARG A 143 0.29 -16.01 -2.56
C ARG A 143 0.80 -17.41 -2.92
N GLN A 144 2.12 -17.56 -3.13
CA GLN A 144 2.73 -18.85 -3.47
C GLN A 144 2.55 -19.88 -2.34
N ILE A 145 2.80 -19.46 -1.10
CA ILE A 145 2.61 -20.34 0.07
C ILE A 145 1.15 -20.75 0.20
N ALA A 146 0.22 -19.81 0.10
CA ALA A 146 -1.21 -20.09 0.19
C ALA A 146 -1.70 -21.00 -0.94
N ALA A 147 -1.18 -20.84 -2.17
CA ALA A 147 -1.51 -21.71 -3.31
C ALA A 147 -1.11 -23.16 -3.09
N LEU A 148 -0.07 -23.39 -2.31
CA LEU A 148 0.43 -24.73 -1.93
C LEU A 148 -0.20 -25.26 -0.64
N GLY A 149 -1.20 -24.56 -0.08
CA GLY A 149 -1.91 -24.95 1.14
C GLY A 149 -1.16 -24.62 2.45
N GLY A 150 -0.09 -23.80 2.38
CA GLY A 150 0.65 -23.37 3.56
C GLY A 150 -0.07 -22.29 4.35
N ASP A 151 0.13 -22.27 5.67
CA ASP A 151 -0.39 -21.22 6.55
C ASP A 151 0.37 -19.91 6.32
N VAL A 152 -0.37 -18.83 6.11
CA VAL A 152 0.16 -17.48 5.87
C VAL A 152 -0.21 -16.47 6.97
N SER A 153 -0.73 -16.95 8.09
CA SER A 153 -1.18 -16.12 9.22
C SER A 153 -0.05 -15.30 9.87
N ALA A 154 1.20 -15.76 9.75
CA ALA A 154 2.38 -15.03 10.22
C ALA A 154 2.75 -13.82 9.33
N PHE A 155 2.17 -13.69 8.12
CA PHE A 155 2.60 -12.71 7.12
C PHE A 155 1.52 -11.68 6.75
N ALA A 156 0.25 -11.98 7.09
CA ALA A 156 -0.88 -11.15 6.68
C ALA A 156 -1.98 -11.11 7.76
N PRO A 157 -2.75 -10.02 7.86
CA PRO A 157 -3.85 -9.93 8.81
C PRO A 157 -4.95 -10.95 8.49
N ALA A 158 -5.71 -11.36 9.52
CA ALA A 158 -6.71 -12.44 9.43
C ALA A 158 -7.72 -12.24 8.28
N ALA A 159 -8.19 -11.00 8.05
CA ALA A 159 -9.09 -10.69 6.95
C ALA A 159 -8.45 -10.94 5.57
N ALA A 160 -7.15 -10.65 5.42
CA ALA A 160 -6.39 -10.91 4.20
C ALA A 160 -6.18 -12.42 3.98
N VAL A 161 -5.86 -13.16 5.04
CA VAL A 161 -5.73 -14.63 5.01
C VAL A 161 -7.03 -15.26 4.55
N ALA A 162 -8.16 -14.92 5.18
CA ALA A 162 -9.47 -15.45 4.82
C ALA A 162 -9.88 -15.10 3.37
N ALA A 163 -9.56 -13.88 2.89
CA ALA A 163 -9.82 -13.50 1.50
C ALA A 163 -8.97 -14.32 0.53
N LEU A 164 -7.69 -14.54 0.87
CA LEU A 164 -6.76 -15.31 0.04
C LEU A 164 -7.15 -16.79 -0.04
N GLU A 165 -7.56 -17.41 1.05
CA GLU A 165 -8.08 -18.78 1.08
C GLU A 165 -9.29 -18.97 0.15
N ARG A 166 -10.23 -18.01 0.18
CA ARG A 166 -11.37 -18.02 -0.76
C ARG A 166 -10.90 -17.91 -2.22
N ALA A 167 -9.89 -17.07 -2.47
CA ALA A 167 -9.33 -16.91 -3.81
C ALA A 167 -8.63 -18.18 -4.31
N VAL A 168 -7.88 -18.88 -3.45
CA VAL A 168 -7.25 -20.18 -3.75
C VAL A 168 -8.31 -21.21 -4.15
N LYS A 169 -9.39 -21.34 -3.34
CA LYS A 169 -10.50 -22.26 -3.64
C LYS A 169 -11.17 -21.96 -4.99
N ARG A 170 -11.40 -20.67 -5.30
CA ARG A 170 -11.96 -20.27 -6.62
C ARG A 170 -11.07 -20.67 -7.79
N ARG A 171 -9.75 -20.58 -7.63
CA ARG A 171 -8.76 -20.89 -8.67
C ARG A 171 -8.51 -22.39 -8.85
N GLY A 172 -8.65 -23.18 -7.79
CA GLY A 172 -8.52 -24.64 -7.84
C GLY A 172 -9.74 -25.34 -8.47
N ASN A 173 -10.87 -24.65 -8.62
CA ASN A 173 -12.10 -25.16 -9.23
C ASN A 173 -12.25 -24.75 -10.71
N THR A 174 -11.25 -24.12 -11.30
CA THR A 174 -11.20 -23.70 -12.72
C THR A 174 -10.15 -24.50 -13.46
#